data_edf8e43a5e08358ca914e050f421bdf5
#
_entry.id   edf8e43a5e08358ca914e050f421bdf5
#
_cell.length_a   1.000
_cell.length_b   1.000
_cell.length_c   1.000
_cell.angle_alpha   90.00
_cell.angle_beta   90.00
_cell.angle_gamma   90.00
#
_symmetry.space_group_name_H-M   'P 1'
#
loop_
_entity.id
_entity.type
_entity.pdbx_description
1 polymer ?
#
loop_
_entity_poly.entity_id
_entity_poly.type
_entity_poly.pdbx_seq_one_letter_code
_entity_poly.pdbx_strand_id
1 'polypeptide(L)'
;MTRADGFEARTYRKVDVRIVPFLFFCYILAYLDRVNVGFAKLQMLKDLSLSDAAFATGAGIFFIGYFFFEVPSNMLLKKFGARMWIARIMISWGIISACMIFVKGEWSFYAMRFLLGLAEAGFFPGVIYYLTLWYPSRLRSTRTAWFVAAIAVSGVVGNPISGWIMDVLSGAMKLAGWQWLFLAEGIPSILVGFWVIFYLDSSIAEAKWLTPEEKASLARNLEAEDKHKTEHKLVDAFTSGKVWVLCAIYFTLMIGLYGIAFWLPTIVKAFGLKGYLRVGLITAIPYGVAVIGMILLSNHSDKTGERRLHYVANVVAGAVGLVLSGVFASNPVLAIIFLSLGTLGVIGSMPLFWPLPSAFLAGTAAAAGIGIVNSVGNLGGYVGPNIPIWARHFSSDSSAALYIIAGILMVGALLTYFFIPRTLRVRVGSVD
;
A
#
# COMPACT_ATOMS: atom_id res chain seq x y z
N MET A 1 -29.62 -21.03 9.93
CA MET A 1 -28.95 -20.00 10.77
C MET A 1 -29.49 -20.09 12.19
N THR A 2 -28.68 -20.50 13.16
CA THR A 2 -29.13 -20.51 14.55
C THR A 2 -29.29 -19.08 15.10
N ARG A 3 -30.03 -18.89 16.18
CA ARG A 3 -30.21 -17.57 16.83
C ARG A 3 -28.86 -16.98 17.30
N ALA A 4 -27.90 -17.87 17.60
CA ALA A 4 -26.52 -17.51 17.96
C ALA A 4 -25.72 -17.01 16.76
N ASP A 5 -25.85 -17.62 15.56
CA ASP A 5 -25.16 -17.18 14.33
C ASP A 5 -25.61 -15.79 13.90
N GLY A 6 -26.90 -15.49 14.05
CA GLY A 6 -27.46 -14.19 13.73
C GLY A 6 -27.03 -13.08 14.71
N PHE A 7 -26.76 -13.40 15.98
CA PHE A 7 -26.23 -12.45 16.96
C PHE A 7 -24.77 -12.11 16.67
N GLU A 8 -23.94 -13.14 16.44
CA GLU A 8 -22.52 -12.97 16.13
C GLU A 8 -22.33 -12.13 14.85
N ALA A 9 -23.05 -12.45 13.79
CA ALA A 9 -23.00 -11.72 12.53
C ALA A 9 -23.36 -10.23 12.69
N ARG A 10 -24.39 -9.92 13.50
CA ARG A 10 -24.77 -8.53 13.82
C ARG A 10 -23.70 -7.82 14.62
N THR A 11 -23.08 -8.51 15.59
CA THR A 11 -22.00 -7.95 16.41
C THR A 11 -20.80 -7.59 15.54
N TYR A 12 -20.33 -8.51 14.67
CA TYR A 12 -19.24 -8.20 13.75
C TYR A 12 -19.58 -7.09 12.75
N ARG A 13 -20.82 -7.01 12.29
CA ARG A 13 -21.27 -5.89 11.43
C ARG A 13 -21.12 -4.53 12.13
N LYS A 14 -21.41 -4.42 13.43
CA LYS A 14 -21.16 -3.19 14.21
C LYS A 14 -19.68 -2.84 14.24
N VAL A 15 -18.82 -3.85 14.48
CA VAL A 15 -17.36 -3.68 14.48
C VAL A 15 -16.87 -3.26 13.09
N ASP A 16 -17.36 -3.92 12.04
CA ASP A 16 -17.01 -3.61 10.64
C ASP A 16 -17.32 -2.15 10.28
N VAL A 17 -18.54 -1.69 10.55
CA VAL A 17 -18.97 -0.32 10.21
C VAL A 17 -18.18 0.73 10.97
N ARG A 18 -17.74 0.43 12.19
CA ARG A 18 -16.97 1.38 13.00
C ARG A 18 -15.49 1.40 12.66
N ILE A 19 -14.86 0.25 12.49
CA ILE A 19 -13.38 0.14 12.40
C ILE A 19 -12.91 0.20 10.95
N VAL A 20 -13.50 -0.60 10.05
CA VAL A 20 -12.96 -0.81 8.71
C VAL A 20 -12.96 0.47 7.86
N PRO A 21 -14.06 1.25 7.75
CA PRO A 21 -14.07 2.48 6.96
C PRO A 21 -13.11 3.54 7.50
N PHE A 22 -12.95 3.61 8.83
CA PHE A 22 -12.05 4.58 9.45
C PHE A 22 -10.58 4.23 9.16
N LEU A 23 -10.19 2.97 9.32
CA LEU A 23 -8.83 2.52 8.99
C LEU A 23 -8.55 2.62 7.48
N PHE A 24 -9.55 2.34 6.64
CA PHE A 24 -9.47 2.54 5.20
C PHE A 24 -9.17 4.01 4.86
N PHE A 25 -9.89 4.95 5.49
CA PHE A 25 -9.64 6.37 5.33
C PHE A 25 -8.25 6.79 5.82
N CYS A 26 -7.81 6.29 6.99
CA CYS A 26 -6.44 6.52 7.47
C CYS A 26 -5.39 6.04 6.46
N TYR A 27 -5.63 4.92 5.78
CA TYR A 27 -4.68 4.39 4.81
C TYR A 27 -4.71 5.15 3.47
N ILE A 28 -5.86 5.71 3.08
CA ILE A 28 -5.90 6.66 1.95
C ILE A 28 -4.96 7.83 2.23
N LEU A 29 -5.06 8.47 3.40
CA LEU A 29 -4.18 9.58 3.77
C LEU A 29 -2.71 9.17 3.79
N ALA A 30 -2.39 8.02 4.40
CA ALA A 30 -1.04 7.49 4.44
C ALA A 30 -0.46 7.28 3.04
N TYR A 31 -1.25 6.69 2.14
CA TYR A 31 -0.77 6.41 0.79
C TYR A 31 -0.65 7.68 -0.06
N LEU A 32 -1.53 8.67 0.14
CA LEU A 32 -1.42 9.98 -0.50
C LEU A 32 -0.10 10.68 -0.10
N ASP A 33 0.16 10.83 1.19
CA ASP A 33 1.39 11.45 1.70
C ASP A 33 2.68 10.72 1.25
N ARG A 34 2.58 9.43 0.97
CA ARG A 34 3.70 8.62 0.45
C ARG A 34 4.00 8.91 -1.02
N VAL A 35 2.97 9.04 -1.86
CA VAL A 35 3.11 9.09 -3.33
C VAL A 35 2.94 10.49 -3.93
N ASN A 36 2.44 11.46 -3.17
CA ASN A 36 2.22 12.84 -3.62
C ASN A 36 3.49 13.51 -4.19
N VAL A 37 4.65 13.08 -3.74
CA VAL A 37 5.95 13.55 -4.26
C VAL A 37 6.09 13.28 -5.78
N GLY A 38 5.41 12.26 -6.32
CA GLY A 38 5.35 12.00 -7.75
C GLY A 38 4.61 13.09 -8.53
N PHE A 39 3.58 13.70 -7.91
CA PHE A 39 2.90 14.88 -8.43
C PHE A 39 3.72 16.16 -8.20
N ALA A 40 4.24 16.36 -6.99
CA ALA A 40 5.09 17.49 -6.62
C ALA A 40 6.29 17.63 -7.57
N LYS A 41 6.86 16.51 -8.02
CA LYS A 41 7.93 16.43 -9.00
C LYS A 41 7.71 17.34 -10.20
N LEU A 42 6.49 17.40 -10.72
CA LEU A 42 6.15 18.15 -11.94
C LEU A 42 6.49 19.64 -11.87
N GLN A 43 6.62 20.19 -10.67
CA GLN A 43 7.01 21.57 -10.41
C GLN A 43 8.29 21.68 -9.56
N MET A 44 8.41 20.84 -8.52
CA MET A 44 9.47 20.88 -7.51
C MET A 44 10.88 20.73 -8.11
N LEU A 45 11.06 19.91 -9.16
CA LEU A 45 12.36 19.73 -9.81
C LEU A 45 12.90 21.04 -10.35
N LYS A 46 12.06 21.83 -11.01
CA LYS A 46 12.45 23.14 -11.56
C LYS A 46 12.72 24.15 -10.44
N ASP A 47 11.82 24.22 -9.45
CA ASP A 47 11.89 25.23 -8.37
C ASP A 47 13.12 25.01 -7.47
N LEU A 48 13.53 23.77 -7.25
CA LEU A 48 14.65 23.39 -6.40
C LEU A 48 15.92 23.01 -7.18
N SER A 49 15.88 23.13 -8.50
CA SER A 49 17.00 22.72 -9.40
C SER A 49 17.46 21.28 -9.16
N LEU A 50 16.50 20.36 -8.90
CA LEU A 50 16.77 18.95 -8.69
C LEU A 50 16.83 18.19 -10.01
N SER A 51 17.76 17.25 -10.11
CA SER A 51 17.80 16.29 -11.21
C SER A 51 16.74 15.18 -11.03
N ASP A 52 16.38 14.51 -12.13
CA ASP A 52 15.56 13.29 -12.07
C ASP A 52 16.20 12.21 -11.18
N ALA A 53 17.55 12.11 -11.17
CA ALA A 53 18.30 11.17 -10.33
C ALA A 53 18.16 11.54 -8.84
N ALA A 54 18.32 12.80 -8.48
CA ALA A 54 18.09 13.29 -7.12
C ALA A 54 16.67 13.01 -6.66
N PHE A 55 15.67 13.24 -7.53
CA PHE A 55 14.30 12.90 -7.24
C PHE A 55 14.11 11.39 -6.97
N ALA A 56 14.60 10.53 -7.86
CA ALA A 56 14.45 9.07 -7.73
C ALA A 56 15.09 8.54 -6.46
N THR A 57 16.31 9.03 -6.14
CA THR A 57 17.02 8.73 -4.90
C THR A 57 16.20 9.16 -3.68
N GLY A 58 15.72 10.41 -3.65
CA GLY A 58 14.92 10.93 -2.53
C GLY A 58 13.58 10.21 -2.37
N ALA A 59 12.90 9.89 -3.46
CA ALA A 59 11.69 9.06 -3.42
C ALA A 59 11.97 7.67 -2.82
N GLY A 60 13.11 7.08 -3.19
CA GLY A 60 13.54 5.76 -2.70
C GLY A 60 14.05 5.76 -1.26
N ILE A 61 14.77 6.80 -0.81
CA ILE A 61 15.32 6.91 0.55
C ILE A 61 14.23 6.78 1.63
N PHE A 62 13.01 7.19 1.34
CA PHE A 62 11.85 6.94 2.20
C PHE A 62 11.78 5.47 2.64
N PHE A 63 11.94 4.53 1.70
CA PHE A 63 11.82 3.09 1.99
C PHE A 63 13.00 2.54 2.79
N ILE A 64 14.14 3.17 2.72
CA ILE A 64 15.29 2.85 3.57
C ILE A 64 14.96 3.22 5.03
N GLY A 65 14.47 4.43 5.27
CA GLY A 65 14.00 4.86 6.60
C GLY A 65 12.87 3.97 7.12
N TYR A 66 11.91 3.65 6.27
CA TYR A 66 10.80 2.76 6.57
C TYR A 66 11.28 1.36 7.02
N PHE A 67 12.19 0.75 6.24
CA PHE A 67 12.74 -0.58 6.51
C PHE A 67 13.43 -0.67 7.89
N PHE A 68 14.33 0.27 8.19
CA PHE A 68 15.07 0.24 9.43
C PHE A 68 14.19 0.46 10.66
N PHE A 69 13.12 1.22 10.54
CA PHE A 69 12.27 1.55 11.69
C PHE A 69 11.00 0.71 11.80
N GLU A 70 10.68 -0.13 10.83
CA GLU A 70 9.45 -0.96 10.85
C GLU A 70 9.44 -1.92 12.04
N VAL A 71 10.54 -2.66 12.28
CA VAL A 71 10.63 -3.61 13.41
C VAL A 71 10.61 -2.88 14.76
N PRO A 72 11.45 -1.85 15.02
CA PRO A 72 11.36 -1.06 16.24
C PRO A 72 9.97 -0.46 16.48
N SER A 73 9.32 0.07 15.44
CA SER A 73 7.98 0.64 15.52
C SER A 73 6.94 -0.40 15.97
N ASN A 74 7.00 -1.62 15.44
CA ASN A 74 6.10 -2.70 15.83
C ASN A 74 6.32 -3.18 17.27
N MET A 75 7.56 -3.15 17.77
CA MET A 75 7.84 -3.43 19.18
C MET A 75 7.24 -2.36 20.10
N LEU A 76 7.39 -1.10 19.73
CA LEU A 76 6.84 0.03 20.48
C LEU A 76 5.30 0.05 20.43
N LEU A 77 4.69 -0.35 19.31
CA LEU A 77 3.24 -0.52 19.17
C LEU A 77 2.68 -1.52 20.19
N LYS A 78 3.36 -2.66 20.41
CA LYS A 78 2.96 -3.63 21.44
C LYS A 78 3.07 -3.06 22.84
N LYS A 79 4.09 -2.23 23.11
CA LYS A 79 4.34 -1.61 24.42
C LYS A 79 3.34 -0.50 24.75
N PHE A 80 3.05 0.39 23.79
CA PHE A 80 2.22 1.59 24.00
C PHE A 80 0.76 1.39 23.62
N GLY A 81 0.42 0.26 23.01
CA GLY A 81 -0.91 -0.05 22.47
C GLY A 81 -1.14 0.51 21.07
N ALA A 82 -1.92 -0.24 20.29
CA ALA A 82 -2.12 0.05 18.86
C ALA A 82 -2.76 1.44 18.61
N ARG A 83 -3.79 1.82 19.38
CA ARG A 83 -4.46 3.12 19.27
C ARG A 83 -3.50 4.29 19.36
N MET A 84 -2.75 4.36 20.46
CA MET A 84 -1.82 5.47 20.71
C MET A 84 -0.66 5.48 19.72
N TRP A 85 -0.19 4.29 19.33
CA TRP A 85 0.92 4.18 18.41
C TRP A 85 0.55 4.54 16.96
N ILE A 86 -0.62 4.12 16.48
CA ILE A 86 -1.18 4.52 15.17
C ILE A 86 -1.38 6.05 15.14
N ALA A 87 -1.95 6.63 16.19
CA ALA A 87 -2.12 8.08 16.30
C ALA A 87 -0.77 8.81 16.21
N ARG A 88 0.24 8.36 16.99
CA ARG A 88 1.59 8.93 16.96
C ARG A 88 2.19 8.86 15.55
N ILE A 89 2.06 7.70 14.88
CA ILE A 89 2.55 7.52 13.51
C ILE A 89 1.88 8.57 12.60
N MET A 90 0.55 8.66 12.60
CA MET A 90 -0.19 9.59 11.74
C MET A 90 0.17 11.05 12.00
N ILE A 91 0.27 11.48 13.26
CA ILE A 91 0.63 12.85 13.61
C ILE A 91 2.06 13.15 13.18
N SER A 92 3.03 12.25 13.48
CA SER A 92 4.43 12.49 13.16
C SER A 92 4.70 12.54 11.66
N TRP A 93 4.12 11.61 10.85
CA TRP A 93 4.32 11.70 9.41
C TRP A 93 3.61 12.91 8.79
N GLY A 94 2.39 13.24 9.25
CA GLY A 94 1.68 14.40 8.76
C GLY A 94 2.44 15.71 9.02
N ILE A 95 3.08 15.86 10.19
CA ILE A 95 3.96 17.00 10.49
C ILE A 95 5.15 17.02 9.53
N ILE A 96 5.83 15.88 9.33
CA ILE A 96 6.99 15.81 8.45
C ILE A 96 6.58 16.06 7.00
N SER A 97 5.43 15.51 6.55
CA SER A 97 4.87 15.78 5.23
C SER A 97 4.60 17.28 5.04
N ALA A 98 3.91 17.93 5.99
CA ALA A 98 3.69 19.37 5.93
C ALA A 98 4.99 20.18 5.94
N CYS A 99 6.01 19.75 6.69
CA CYS A 99 7.33 20.38 6.73
C CYS A 99 8.15 20.22 5.42
N MET A 100 7.70 19.41 4.46
CA MET A 100 8.32 19.37 3.13
C MET A 100 8.35 20.73 2.45
N ILE A 101 7.50 21.67 2.81
CA ILE A 101 7.52 23.06 2.28
C ILE A 101 8.85 23.79 2.51
N PHE A 102 9.62 23.38 3.50
CA PHE A 102 10.91 23.97 3.86
C PHE A 102 12.10 23.36 3.09
N VAL A 103 11.85 22.39 2.21
CA VAL A 103 12.90 21.79 1.37
C VAL A 103 13.45 22.84 0.41
N LYS A 104 14.78 22.99 0.38
CA LYS A 104 15.50 23.98 -0.42
C LYS A 104 16.49 23.39 -1.43
N GLY A 105 16.66 22.07 -1.43
CA GLY A 105 17.60 21.40 -2.31
C GLY A 105 17.72 19.91 -1.98
N GLU A 106 18.65 19.25 -2.64
CA GLU A 106 18.79 17.80 -2.67
C GLU A 106 18.93 17.17 -1.26
N TRP A 107 19.87 17.68 -0.45
CA TRP A 107 20.13 17.10 0.88
C TRP A 107 18.95 17.27 1.85
N SER A 108 18.29 18.43 1.80
CA SER A 108 17.08 18.65 2.62
C SER A 108 15.91 17.76 2.15
N PHE A 109 15.81 17.50 0.84
CA PHE A 109 14.85 16.56 0.28
C PHE A 109 15.11 15.14 0.77
N TYR A 110 16.35 14.66 0.71
CA TYR A 110 16.72 13.34 1.20
C TYR A 110 16.45 13.17 2.70
N ALA A 111 16.85 14.15 3.50
CA ALA A 111 16.61 14.13 4.94
C ALA A 111 15.12 14.05 5.28
N MET A 112 14.29 14.89 4.65
CA MET A 112 12.84 14.89 4.89
C MET A 112 12.17 13.60 4.42
N ARG A 113 12.57 13.04 3.28
CA ARG A 113 12.06 11.76 2.77
C ARG A 113 12.45 10.59 3.68
N PHE A 114 13.68 10.58 4.19
CA PHE A 114 14.13 9.57 5.16
C PHE A 114 13.34 9.66 6.47
N LEU A 115 13.18 10.87 7.02
CA LEU A 115 12.40 11.10 8.24
C LEU A 115 10.93 10.73 8.06
N LEU A 116 10.36 11.00 6.89
CA LEU A 116 8.99 10.60 6.56
C LEU A 116 8.86 9.07 6.58
N GLY A 117 9.83 8.35 6.00
CA GLY A 117 9.89 6.89 6.04
C GLY A 117 9.98 6.35 7.47
N LEU A 118 10.85 6.93 8.32
CA LEU A 118 10.93 6.59 9.75
C LEU A 118 9.60 6.82 10.48
N ALA A 119 8.95 7.95 10.23
CA ALA A 119 7.71 8.33 10.92
C ALA A 119 6.54 7.43 10.54
N GLU A 120 6.43 7.04 9.25
CA GLU A 120 5.35 6.20 8.71
C GLU A 120 5.56 4.71 9.01
N ALA A 121 6.80 4.31 9.29
CA ALA A 121 7.14 2.91 9.54
C ALA A 121 6.30 2.30 10.67
N GLY A 122 5.76 1.10 10.39
CA GLY A 122 4.91 0.39 11.34
C GLY A 122 3.41 0.70 11.23
N PHE A 123 2.98 1.63 10.36
CA PHE A 123 1.55 1.91 10.19
C PHE A 123 0.79 0.69 9.64
N PHE A 124 1.21 0.17 8.50
CA PHE A 124 0.56 -0.99 7.89
C PHE A 124 0.53 -2.21 8.81
N PRO A 125 1.67 -2.72 9.32
CA PRO A 125 1.65 -3.85 10.25
C PRO A 125 0.96 -3.52 11.57
N GLY A 126 0.98 -2.27 12.00
CA GLY A 126 0.25 -1.80 13.18
C GLY A 126 -1.26 -1.91 13.03
N VAL A 127 -1.81 -1.56 11.87
CA VAL A 127 -3.23 -1.75 11.56
C VAL A 127 -3.57 -3.23 11.45
N ILE A 128 -2.72 -4.04 10.80
CA ILE A 128 -2.94 -5.50 10.75
C ILE A 128 -2.95 -6.09 12.15
N TYR A 129 -2.03 -5.68 13.02
CA TYR A 129 -2.05 -6.08 14.43
C TYR A 129 -3.33 -5.61 15.14
N TYR A 130 -3.75 -4.36 14.94
CA TYR A 130 -5.00 -3.85 15.51
C TYR A 130 -6.21 -4.70 15.10
N LEU A 131 -6.29 -5.10 13.82
CA LEU A 131 -7.35 -6.00 13.35
C LEU A 131 -7.31 -7.37 14.06
N THR A 132 -6.15 -7.86 14.54
CA THR A 132 -6.07 -9.11 15.31
C THR A 132 -6.73 -9.00 16.70
N LEU A 133 -6.84 -7.80 17.25
CA LEU A 133 -7.49 -7.56 18.54
C LEU A 133 -9.02 -7.57 18.45
N TRP A 134 -9.57 -7.53 17.23
CA TRP A 134 -11.02 -7.42 16.98
C TRP A 134 -11.58 -8.61 16.21
N TYR A 135 -10.78 -9.27 15.38
CA TYR A 135 -11.26 -10.29 14.46
C TYR A 135 -10.45 -11.59 14.56
N PRO A 136 -11.12 -12.75 14.64
CA PRO A 136 -10.47 -14.04 14.45
C PRO A 136 -9.97 -14.18 13.00
N SER A 137 -9.00 -15.08 12.78
CA SER A 137 -8.31 -15.26 11.49
C SER A 137 -9.26 -15.47 10.32
N ARG A 138 -10.35 -16.23 10.54
CA ARG A 138 -11.38 -16.51 9.51
C ARG A 138 -12.04 -15.26 8.95
N LEU A 139 -12.16 -14.19 9.74
CA LEU A 139 -12.79 -12.93 9.34
C LEU A 139 -11.77 -11.85 8.93
N ARG A 140 -10.54 -11.95 9.40
CA ARG A 140 -9.50 -10.92 9.26
C ARG A 140 -9.05 -10.71 7.82
N SER A 141 -8.94 -11.79 7.03
CA SER A 141 -8.45 -11.73 5.64
C SER A 141 -9.27 -10.77 4.77
N THR A 142 -10.60 -10.83 4.87
CA THR A 142 -11.51 -9.93 4.12
C THR A 142 -11.35 -8.47 4.56
N ARG A 143 -11.20 -8.20 5.87
CA ARG A 143 -11.04 -6.84 6.41
C ARG A 143 -9.69 -6.26 6.03
N THR A 144 -8.64 -7.09 6.03
CA THR A 144 -7.32 -6.71 5.50
C THR A 144 -7.38 -6.40 4.00
N ALA A 145 -8.12 -7.18 3.21
CA ALA A 145 -8.28 -6.91 1.78
C ALA A 145 -8.96 -5.56 1.53
N TRP A 146 -10.02 -5.23 2.28
CA TRP A 146 -10.65 -3.90 2.25
C TRP A 146 -9.65 -2.80 2.60
N PHE A 147 -8.86 -2.98 3.66
CA PHE A 147 -7.84 -2.02 4.05
C PHE A 147 -6.81 -1.79 2.95
N VAL A 148 -6.31 -2.85 2.31
CA VAL A 148 -5.33 -2.76 1.21
C VAL A 148 -5.93 -2.10 -0.04
N ALA A 149 -7.24 -2.23 -0.28
CA ALA A 149 -7.92 -1.59 -1.40
C ALA A 149 -7.83 -0.05 -1.37
N ALA A 150 -7.55 0.54 -0.20
CA ALA A 150 -7.29 1.98 -0.06
C ALA A 150 -6.14 2.47 -0.96
N ILE A 151 -5.15 1.62 -1.26
CA ILE A 151 -4.04 1.95 -2.19
C ILE A 151 -4.57 2.35 -3.56
N ALA A 152 -5.46 1.56 -4.12
CA ALA A 152 -6.01 1.83 -5.45
C ALA A 152 -6.97 3.04 -5.42
N VAL A 153 -7.82 3.12 -4.39
CA VAL A 153 -8.77 4.24 -4.22
C VAL A 153 -8.04 5.56 -4.00
N SER A 154 -6.93 5.56 -3.23
CA SER A 154 -6.11 6.76 -3.05
C SER A 154 -5.55 7.28 -4.38
N GLY A 155 -5.18 6.39 -5.32
CA GLY A 155 -4.75 6.80 -6.65
C GLY A 155 -5.88 7.43 -7.49
N VAL A 156 -7.12 6.90 -7.37
CA VAL A 156 -8.29 7.45 -8.08
C VAL A 156 -8.66 8.84 -7.58
N VAL A 157 -8.68 9.02 -6.26
CA VAL A 157 -9.13 10.27 -5.62
C VAL A 157 -7.97 11.27 -5.48
N GLY A 158 -6.79 10.79 -5.10
CA GLY A 158 -5.64 11.63 -4.79
C GLY A 158 -5.06 12.32 -6.00
N ASN A 159 -4.87 11.61 -7.13
CA ASN A 159 -4.26 12.25 -8.30
C ASN A 159 -5.04 13.48 -8.80
N PRO A 160 -6.39 13.45 -8.95
CA PRO A 160 -7.16 14.64 -9.28
C PRO A 160 -7.07 15.74 -8.22
N ILE A 161 -7.11 15.37 -6.93
CA ILE A 161 -6.99 16.32 -5.81
C ILE A 161 -5.62 17.00 -5.83
N SER A 162 -4.54 16.21 -5.95
CA SER A 162 -3.16 16.73 -6.04
C SER A 162 -3.01 17.68 -7.23
N GLY A 163 -3.55 17.32 -8.39
CA GLY A 163 -3.55 18.17 -9.56
C GLY A 163 -4.34 19.47 -9.37
N TRP A 164 -5.51 19.40 -8.75
CA TRP A 164 -6.34 20.56 -8.43
C TRP A 164 -5.65 21.51 -7.45
N ILE A 165 -5.05 20.98 -6.38
CA ILE A 165 -4.29 21.75 -5.41
C ILE A 165 -3.17 22.52 -6.12
N MET A 166 -2.39 21.84 -6.97
CA MET A 166 -1.26 22.45 -7.65
C MET A 166 -1.67 23.50 -8.69
N ASP A 167 -2.85 23.39 -9.32
CA ASP A 167 -3.35 24.41 -10.25
C ASP A 167 -3.94 25.62 -9.52
N VAL A 168 -4.79 25.38 -8.50
CA VAL A 168 -5.61 26.43 -7.88
C VAL A 168 -4.86 27.20 -6.81
N LEU A 169 -4.03 26.53 -6.00
CA LEU A 169 -3.36 27.16 -4.87
C LEU A 169 -1.94 27.64 -5.20
N SER A 170 -1.43 27.37 -6.41
CA SER A 170 -0.10 27.85 -6.81
C SER A 170 -0.01 29.38 -6.78
N GLY A 171 0.97 29.91 -6.05
CA GLY A 171 1.17 31.34 -5.84
C GLY A 171 0.39 31.94 -4.65
N ALA A 172 -0.62 31.23 -4.13
CA ALA A 172 -1.31 31.68 -2.92
C ALA A 172 -0.33 31.72 -1.74
N MET A 173 -0.37 32.78 -0.94
CA MET A 173 0.55 33.04 0.18
C MET A 173 2.04 32.93 -0.21
N LYS A 174 2.37 33.19 -1.47
CA LYS A 174 3.73 33.07 -2.04
C LYS A 174 4.31 31.66 -2.02
N LEU A 175 3.48 30.64 -1.85
CA LEU A 175 3.88 29.24 -1.91
C LEU A 175 3.66 28.66 -3.31
N ALA A 176 4.58 27.80 -3.74
CA ALA A 176 4.44 27.02 -4.97
C ALA A 176 3.33 25.94 -4.83
N GLY A 177 2.79 25.49 -5.94
CA GLY A 177 1.73 24.46 -5.93
C GLY A 177 2.16 23.16 -5.24
N TRP A 178 3.42 22.74 -5.41
CA TRP A 178 3.95 21.57 -4.73
C TRP A 178 4.06 21.74 -3.19
N GLN A 179 4.29 22.97 -2.70
CA GLN A 179 4.32 23.24 -1.27
C GLN A 179 2.90 23.15 -0.68
N TRP A 180 1.90 23.70 -1.40
CA TRP A 180 0.51 23.55 -1.03
C TRP A 180 0.05 22.09 -1.03
N LEU A 181 0.55 21.29 -1.97
CA LEU A 181 0.24 19.86 -2.02
C LEU A 181 0.63 19.16 -0.71
N PHE A 182 1.86 19.35 -0.24
CA PHE A 182 2.33 18.76 1.01
C PHE A 182 1.58 19.29 2.24
N LEU A 183 1.22 20.57 2.27
CA LEU A 183 0.41 21.11 3.36
C LEU A 183 -1.01 20.56 3.36
N ALA A 184 -1.67 20.57 2.20
CA ALA A 184 -3.07 20.18 2.08
C ALA A 184 -3.31 18.69 2.29
N GLU A 185 -2.30 17.84 2.03
CA GLU A 185 -2.38 16.39 2.27
C GLU A 185 -1.82 16.00 3.65
N GLY A 186 -0.78 16.68 4.16
CA GLY A 186 -0.20 16.40 5.47
C GLY A 186 -1.06 16.86 6.66
N ILE A 187 -1.71 18.03 6.57
CA ILE A 187 -2.56 18.53 7.67
C ILE A 187 -3.73 17.59 7.99
N PRO A 188 -4.49 17.05 7.03
CA PRO A 188 -5.53 16.05 7.32
C PRO A 188 -4.99 14.84 8.06
N SER A 189 -3.79 14.38 7.73
CA SER A 189 -3.15 13.25 8.43
C SER A 189 -2.91 13.56 9.91
N ILE A 190 -2.50 14.79 10.25
CA ILE A 190 -2.34 15.25 11.64
C ILE A 190 -3.70 15.26 12.36
N LEU A 191 -4.72 15.87 11.74
CA LEU A 191 -6.06 15.99 12.33
C LEU A 191 -6.70 14.62 12.58
N VAL A 192 -6.60 13.73 11.60
CA VAL A 192 -7.12 12.37 11.72
C VAL A 192 -6.28 11.57 12.72
N GLY A 193 -4.98 11.79 12.81
CA GLY A 193 -4.12 11.21 13.85
C GLY A 193 -4.59 11.57 15.27
N PHE A 194 -4.97 12.82 15.52
CA PHE A 194 -5.63 13.20 16.77
C PHE A 194 -7.00 12.52 16.92
N TRP A 195 -7.78 12.42 15.84
CA TRP A 195 -9.09 11.75 15.89
C TRP A 195 -8.96 10.26 16.22
N VAL A 196 -7.91 9.56 15.78
CA VAL A 196 -7.62 8.16 16.16
C VAL A 196 -7.64 7.98 17.68
N ILE A 197 -7.09 8.93 18.45
CA ILE A 197 -7.00 8.84 19.92
C ILE A 197 -8.39 8.73 20.57
N PHE A 198 -9.38 9.40 19.98
CA PHE A 198 -10.75 9.46 20.53
C PHE A 198 -11.70 8.44 19.89
N TYR A 199 -11.43 8.03 18.66
CA TYR A 199 -12.33 7.20 17.87
C TYR A 199 -12.07 5.70 18.02
N LEU A 200 -10.80 5.28 18.03
CA LEU A 200 -10.43 3.88 18.19
C LEU A 200 -10.36 3.51 19.66
N ASP A 201 -10.79 2.30 19.97
CA ASP A 201 -10.64 1.70 21.31
C ASP A 201 -9.41 0.78 21.30
N SER A 202 -8.68 0.69 22.42
CA SER A 202 -7.46 -0.14 22.50
C SER A 202 -7.78 -1.63 22.56
N SER A 203 -8.98 -1.99 23.04
CA SER A 203 -9.44 -3.37 23.21
C SER A 203 -10.96 -3.48 23.16
N ILE A 204 -11.47 -4.70 22.99
CA ILE A 204 -12.92 -5.01 23.08
C ILE A 204 -13.48 -4.59 24.43
N ALA A 205 -12.72 -4.74 25.53
CA ALA A 205 -13.15 -4.40 26.88
C ALA A 205 -13.45 -2.91 27.04
N GLU A 206 -12.64 -2.03 26.40
CA GLU A 206 -12.79 -0.58 26.46
C GLU A 206 -13.93 -0.03 25.58
N ALA A 207 -14.41 -0.79 24.59
CA ALA A 207 -15.41 -0.35 23.62
C ALA A 207 -16.76 -0.05 24.27
N LYS A 208 -17.07 1.23 24.49
CA LYS A 208 -18.31 1.69 25.14
C LYS A 208 -19.58 1.50 24.27
N TRP A 209 -19.40 1.31 22.97
CA TRP A 209 -20.48 1.12 21.98
C TRP A 209 -20.93 -0.34 21.82
N LEU A 210 -20.27 -1.29 22.50
CA LEU A 210 -20.64 -2.71 22.55
C LEU A 210 -21.34 -3.02 23.87
N THR A 211 -22.39 -3.87 23.82
CA THR A 211 -23.02 -4.41 25.02
C THR A 211 -22.13 -5.43 25.71
N PRO A 212 -22.34 -5.74 27.01
CA PRO A 212 -21.58 -6.77 27.71
C PRO A 212 -21.63 -8.14 27.00
N GLU A 213 -22.78 -8.51 26.43
CA GLU A 213 -22.98 -9.78 25.71
C GLU A 213 -22.20 -9.78 24.38
N GLU A 214 -22.18 -8.65 23.67
CA GLU A 214 -21.38 -8.50 22.43
C GLU A 214 -19.88 -8.61 22.72
N LYS A 215 -19.40 -7.95 23.79
CA LYS A 215 -17.99 -8.06 24.24
C LYS A 215 -17.62 -9.49 24.58
N ALA A 216 -18.46 -10.17 25.36
CA ALA A 216 -18.25 -11.56 25.77
C ALA A 216 -18.22 -12.52 24.55
N SER A 217 -19.05 -12.27 23.53
CA SER A 217 -19.06 -13.05 22.29
C SER A 217 -17.76 -12.88 21.50
N LEU A 218 -17.31 -11.63 21.30
CA LEU A 218 -16.06 -11.34 20.60
C LEU A 218 -14.85 -11.90 21.34
N ALA A 219 -14.78 -11.73 22.66
CA ALA A 219 -13.67 -12.24 23.48
C ALA A 219 -13.56 -13.77 23.40
N ARG A 220 -14.68 -14.50 23.51
CA ARG A 220 -14.70 -15.96 23.38
C ARG A 220 -14.17 -16.43 22.03
N ASN A 221 -14.51 -15.74 20.94
CA ASN A 221 -14.02 -16.11 19.61
C ASN A 221 -12.50 -15.93 19.47
N LEU A 222 -11.93 -14.88 20.08
CA LEU A 222 -10.49 -14.65 20.09
C LEU A 222 -9.76 -15.64 21.00
N GLU A 223 -10.29 -15.93 22.20
CA GLU A 223 -9.72 -16.90 23.13
C GLU A 223 -9.72 -18.33 22.55
N ALA A 224 -10.77 -18.69 21.81
CA ALA A 224 -10.84 -20.00 21.14
C ALA A 224 -9.74 -20.16 20.09
N GLU A 225 -9.37 -19.06 19.40
CA GLU A 225 -8.26 -19.06 18.45
C GLU A 225 -6.89 -19.15 19.15
N ASP A 226 -6.71 -18.44 20.26
CA ASP A 226 -5.42 -18.40 20.97
C ASP A 226 -5.04 -19.76 21.56
N LYS A 227 -6.01 -20.56 22.00
CA LYS A 227 -5.79 -21.92 22.51
C LYS A 227 -5.23 -22.88 21.45
N HIS A 228 -5.38 -22.57 20.17
CA HIS A 228 -4.90 -23.39 19.05
C HIS A 228 -3.61 -22.84 18.42
N LYS A 229 -3.04 -21.74 18.92
CA LYS A 229 -1.78 -21.19 18.40
C LYS A 229 -0.60 -21.97 18.95
N THR A 230 0.10 -22.66 18.05
CA THR A 230 1.41 -23.25 18.35
C THR A 230 2.44 -22.11 18.41
N GLU A 231 3.21 -22.05 19.50
CA GLU A 231 4.33 -21.11 19.62
C GLU A 231 5.47 -21.55 18.68
N HIS A 232 5.65 -20.84 17.58
CA HIS A 232 6.82 -20.98 16.73
C HIS A 232 7.78 -19.82 17.00
N LYS A 233 9.09 -20.08 17.03
CA LYS A 233 10.10 -19.06 17.28
C LYS A 233 10.19 -18.10 16.08
N LEU A 234 10.42 -16.82 16.36
CA LEU A 234 10.68 -15.79 15.34
C LEU A 234 11.80 -16.19 14.37
N VAL A 235 12.81 -16.93 14.86
CA VAL A 235 13.95 -17.40 14.09
C VAL A 235 13.52 -18.34 12.97
N ASP A 236 12.46 -19.14 13.17
CA ASP A 236 11.97 -20.09 12.16
C ASP A 236 11.46 -19.39 10.90
N ALA A 237 10.95 -18.17 11.05
CA ALA A 237 10.52 -17.35 9.91
C ALA A 237 11.72 -16.84 9.09
N PHE A 238 12.82 -16.45 9.72
CA PHE A 238 14.04 -16.00 9.03
C PHE A 238 14.78 -17.10 8.30
N THR A 239 14.71 -18.32 8.80
CA THR A 239 15.39 -19.50 8.21
C THR A 239 14.55 -20.21 7.15
N SER A 240 13.27 -19.86 7.02
CA SER A 240 12.37 -20.49 6.07
C SER A 240 12.62 -20.03 4.63
N GLY A 241 13.07 -20.91 3.75
CA GLY A 241 13.21 -20.62 2.31
C GLY A 241 11.89 -20.17 1.65
N LYS A 242 10.74 -20.64 2.15
CA LYS A 242 9.41 -20.21 1.66
C LYS A 242 9.15 -18.73 1.95
N VAL A 243 9.58 -18.23 3.11
CA VAL A 243 9.46 -16.81 3.46
C VAL A 243 10.30 -15.96 2.51
N TRP A 244 11.52 -16.38 2.19
CA TRP A 244 12.38 -15.66 1.26
C TRP A 244 11.85 -15.64 -0.18
N VAL A 245 11.22 -16.72 -0.63
CA VAL A 245 10.49 -16.73 -1.92
C VAL A 245 9.36 -15.73 -1.91
N LEU A 246 8.56 -15.67 -0.85
CA LEU A 246 7.48 -14.68 -0.71
C LEU A 246 8.03 -13.25 -0.64
N CYS A 247 9.17 -13.02 0.02
CA CYS A 247 9.88 -11.75 0.02
C CYS A 247 10.26 -11.33 -1.42
N ALA A 248 10.84 -12.26 -2.19
CA ALA A 248 11.24 -11.99 -3.57
C ALA A 248 10.03 -11.68 -4.46
N ILE A 249 8.93 -12.45 -4.35
CA ILE A 249 7.69 -12.20 -5.10
C ILE A 249 7.13 -10.81 -4.75
N TYR A 250 7.03 -10.48 -3.46
CA TYR A 250 6.49 -9.19 -3.01
C TYR A 250 7.40 -8.02 -3.39
N PHE A 251 8.71 -8.22 -3.35
CA PHE A 251 9.71 -7.24 -3.79
C PHE A 251 9.52 -6.86 -5.28
N THR A 252 9.32 -7.84 -6.17
CA THR A 252 9.05 -7.57 -7.59
C THR A 252 7.76 -6.78 -7.77
N LEU A 253 6.72 -7.11 -6.99
CA LEU A 253 5.44 -6.41 -7.02
C LEU A 253 5.57 -4.96 -6.55
N MET A 254 6.35 -4.71 -5.47
CA MET A 254 6.61 -3.37 -4.94
C MET A 254 7.44 -2.51 -5.90
N ILE A 255 8.39 -3.09 -6.64
CA ILE A 255 9.11 -2.39 -7.71
C ILE A 255 8.10 -1.87 -8.75
N GLY A 256 7.18 -2.71 -9.21
CA GLY A 256 6.13 -2.31 -10.14
C GLY A 256 5.23 -1.21 -9.57
N LEU A 257 4.76 -1.38 -8.33
CA LEU A 257 3.87 -0.44 -7.65
C LEU A 257 4.48 0.97 -7.57
N TYR A 258 5.67 1.07 -7.00
CA TYR A 258 6.30 2.38 -6.78
C TYR A 258 6.97 2.94 -8.03
N GLY A 259 7.41 2.07 -8.94
CA GLY A 259 7.85 2.50 -10.27
C GLY A 259 6.72 3.22 -11.02
N ILE A 260 5.51 2.65 -11.04
CA ILE A 260 4.34 3.29 -11.64
C ILE A 260 3.94 4.53 -10.82
N ALA A 261 3.72 4.40 -9.51
CA ALA A 261 3.14 5.46 -8.68
C ALA A 261 3.93 6.78 -8.73
N PHE A 262 5.26 6.73 -8.73
CA PHE A 262 6.08 7.96 -8.74
C PHE A 262 6.31 8.56 -10.13
N TRP A 263 6.21 7.75 -11.19
CA TRP A 263 6.49 8.23 -12.55
C TRP A 263 5.24 8.44 -13.40
N LEU A 264 4.10 7.86 -13.04
CA LEU A 264 2.87 7.95 -13.82
C LEU A 264 2.44 9.41 -14.10
N PRO A 265 2.45 10.34 -13.12
CA PRO A 265 2.13 11.75 -13.42
C PRO A 265 3.09 12.37 -14.44
N THR A 266 4.38 12.01 -14.40
CA THR A 266 5.39 12.48 -15.36
C THR A 266 5.13 11.94 -16.76
N ILE A 267 4.81 10.63 -16.88
CA ILE A 267 4.48 9.99 -18.15
C ILE A 267 3.25 10.66 -18.77
N VAL A 268 2.20 10.86 -17.98
CA VAL A 268 0.95 11.52 -18.43
C VAL A 268 1.22 12.98 -18.82
N LYS A 269 2.05 13.70 -18.08
CA LYS A 269 2.42 15.09 -18.42
C LYS A 269 3.17 15.18 -19.74
N ALA A 270 3.99 14.18 -20.07
CA ALA A 270 4.76 14.11 -21.32
C ALA A 270 3.86 14.03 -22.58
N PHE A 271 2.58 13.66 -22.43
CA PHE A 271 1.61 13.72 -23.54
C PHE A 271 1.18 15.15 -23.93
N GLY A 272 1.82 16.19 -23.37
CA GLY A 272 1.57 17.58 -23.72
C GLY A 272 0.36 18.20 -23.02
N LEU A 273 -0.18 17.58 -21.98
CA LEU A 273 -1.34 18.10 -21.26
C LEU A 273 -1.00 19.40 -20.52
N LYS A 274 -1.88 20.39 -20.69
CA LYS A 274 -1.81 21.68 -19.96
C LYS A 274 -2.62 21.58 -18.66
N GLY A 275 -2.05 22.13 -17.56
CA GLY A 275 -2.64 22.10 -16.22
C GLY A 275 -2.41 20.77 -15.48
N TYR A 276 -2.25 20.87 -14.17
CA TYR A 276 -1.99 19.69 -13.30
C TYR A 276 -3.27 18.90 -13.01
N LEU A 277 -4.44 19.55 -12.94
CA LEU A 277 -5.71 18.85 -12.76
C LEU A 277 -5.99 17.87 -13.91
N ARG A 278 -5.73 18.26 -15.17
CA ARG A 278 -5.90 17.36 -16.32
C ARG A 278 -4.95 16.16 -16.23
N VAL A 279 -3.72 16.42 -15.83
CA VAL A 279 -2.75 15.32 -15.56
C VAL A 279 -3.29 14.39 -14.48
N GLY A 280 -3.82 14.95 -13.39
CA GLY A 280 -4.40 14.16 -12.29
C GLY A 280 -5.60 13.30 -12.72
N LEU A 281 -6.51 13.87 -13.48
CA LEU A 281 -7.68 13.14 -14.00
C LEU A 281 -7.29 11.97 -14.91
N ILE A 282 -6.33 12.17 -15.81
CA ILE A 282 -5.84 11.09 -16.69
C ILE A 282 -5.04 10.07 -15.88
N THR A 283 -4.21 10.51 -14.92
CA THR A 283 -3.46 9.62 -14.02
C THR A 283 -4.39 8.75 -13.16
N ALA A 284 -5.59 9.22 -12.83
CA ALA A 284 -6.58 8.45 -12.08
C ALA A 284 -7.17 7.26 -12.86
N ILE A 285 -7.18 7.30 -14.21
CA ILE A 285 -7.79 6.24 -15.05
C ILE A 285 -7.15 4.87 -14.80
N PRO A 286 -5.81 4.70 -14.84
CA PRO A 286 -5.17 3.42 -14.54
C PRO A 286 -5.54 2.87 -13.15
N TYR A 287 -5.63 3.74 -12.14
CA TYR A 287 -6.05 3.33 -10.81
C TYR A 287 -7.52 2.92 -10.74
N GLY A 288 -8.40 3.61 -11.47
CA GLY A 288 -9.83 3.25 -11.57
C GLY A 288 -10.02 1.87 -12.17
N VAL A 289 -9.31 1.58 -13.27
CA VAL A 289 -9.29 0.24 -13.88
C VAL A 289 -8.76 -0.81 -12.89
N ALA A 290 -7.71 -0.46 -12.13
CA ALA A 290 -7.15 -1.36 -11.11
C ALA A 290 -8.15 -1.65 -9.98
N VAL A 291 -8.93 -0.66 -9.50
CA VAL A 291 -9.99 -0.87 -8.49
C VAL A 291 -11.03 -1.87 -8.98
N ILE A 292 -11.56 -1.64 -10.18
CA ILE A 292 -12.60 -2.50 -10.75
C ILE A 292 -12.06 -3.92 -10.96
N GLY A 293 -10.90 -4.03 -11.61
CA GLY A 293 -10.28 -5.32 -11.89
C GLY A 293 -9.87 -6.09 -10.64
N MET A 294 -9.38 -5.40 -9.61
CA MET A 294 -9.04 -5.99 -8.30
C MET A 294 -10.27 -6.65 -7.66
N ILE A 295 -11.43 -5.99 -7.68
CA ILE A 295 -12.68 -6.54 -7.13
C ILE A 295 -13.12 -7.77 -7.92
N LEU A 296 -13.11 -7.68 -9.25
CA LEU A 296 -13.54 -8.78 -10.13
C LEU A 296 -12.62 -10.00 -9.97
N LEU A 297 -11.30 -9.79 -9.98
CA LEU A 297 -10.30 -10.85 -9.86
C LEU A 297 -10.34 -11.52 -8.48
N SER A 298 -10.47 -10.74 -7.41
CA SER A 298 -10.56 -11.27 -6.06
C SER A 298 -11.82 -12.12 -5.89
N ASN A 299 -12.98 -11.63 -6.34
CA ASN A 299 -14.23 -12.36 -6.28
C ASN A 299 -14.20 -13.65 -7.08
N HIS A 300 -13.57 -13.64 -8.27
CA HIS A 300 -13.44 -14.84 -9.10
C HIS A 300 -12.47 -15.85 -8.45
N SER A 301 -11.33 -15.39 -7.94
CA SER A 301 -10.37 -16.21 -7.22
C SER A 301 -10.97 -16.85 -5.97
N ASP A 302 -11.80 -16.10 -5.22
CA ASP A 302 -12.48 -16.63 -4.02
C ASP A 302 -13.52 -17.71 -4.40
N LYS A 303 -14.29 -17.51 -5.48
CA LYS A 303 -15.27 -18.49 -5.97
C LYS A 303 -14.62 -19.79 -6.47
N THR A 304 -13.48 -19.69 -7.14
CA THR A 304 -12.76 -20.85 -7.67
C THR A 304 -11.86 -21.53 -6.64
N GLY A 305 -11.55 -20.87 -5.54
CA GLY A 305 -10.59 -21.31 -4.53
C GLY A 305 -9.15 -21.39 -5.04
N GLU A 306 -8.88 -20.83 -6.23
CA GLU A 306 -7.58 -20.84 -6.88
C GLU A 306 -6.98 -19.44 -6.90
N ARG A 307 -5.86 -19.23 -6.23
CA ARG A 307 -5.21 -17.91 -6.09
C ARG A 307 -3.92 -17.79 -6.90
N ARG A 308 -3.18 -18.88 -7.03
CA ARG A 308 -1.88 -18.88 -7.69
C ARG A 308 -1.95 -18.50 -9.16
N LEU A 309 -2.83 -19.16 -9.92
CA LEU A 309 -2.97 -18.88 -11.36
C LEU A 309 -3.59 -17.51 -11.60
N HIS A 310 -4.54 -17.06 -10.74
CA HIS A 310 -5.08 -15.71 -10.82
C HIS A 310 -3.99 -14.65 -10.61
N TYR A 311 -3.12 -14.84 -9.61
CA TYR A 311 -1.97 -13.96 -9.39
C TYR A 311 -1.04 -13.96 -10.60
N VAL A 312 -0.61 -15.13 -11.06
CA VAL A 312 0.32 -15.27 -12.20
C VAL A 312 -0.27 -14.65 -13.46
N ALA A 313 -1.51 -14.99 -13.81
CA ALA A 313 -2.17 -14.46 -15.02
C ALA A 313 -2.30 -12.93 -14.96
N ASN A 314 -2.67 -12.38 -13.80
CA ASN A 314 -2.83 -10.94 -13.66
C ASN A 314 -1.47 -10.21 -13.74
N VAL A 315 -0.41 -10.72 -13.09
CA VAL A 315 0.93 -10.14 -13.17
C VAL A 315 1.49 -10.22 -14.59
N VAL A 316 1.30 -11.35 -15.29
CA VAL A 316 1.72 -11.51 -16.70
C VAL A 316 0.97 -10.52 -17.60
N ALA A 317 -0.37 -10.41 -17.45
CA ALA A 317 -1.15 -9.42 -18.20
C ALA A 317 -0.67 -7.99 -17.93
N GLY A 318 -0.32 -7.68 -16.67
CA GLY A 318 0.27 -6.40 -16.30
C GLY A 318 1.63 -6.15 -16.95
N ALA A 319 2.51 -7.15 -16.96
CA ALA A 319 3.82 -7.05 -17.63
C ALA A 319 3.65 -6.80 -19.13
N VAL A 320 2.75 -7.52 -19.80
CA VAL A 320 2.38 -7.29 -21.20
C VAL A 320 1.84 -5.88 -21.40
N GLY A 321 0.96 -5.41 -20.49
CA GLY A 321 0.44 -4.04 -20.52
C GLY A 321 1.54 -2.99 -20.46
N LEU A 322 2.54 -3.14 -19.57
CA LEU A 322 3.69 -2.22 -19.49
C LEU A 322 4.51 -2.22 -20.78
N VAL A 323 4.79 -3.39 -21.35
CA VAL A 323 5.51 -3.49 -22.64
C VAL A 323 4.74 -2.79 -23.74
N LEU A 324 3.45 -3.07 -23.90
CA LEU A 324 2.62 -2.46 -24.93
C LEU A 324 2.47 -0.95 -24.70
N SER A 325 2.38 -0.48 -23.46
CA SER A 325 2.39 0.95 -23.16
C SER A 325 3.68 1.64 -23.66
N GLY A 326 4.81 0.99 -23.53
CA GLY A 326 6.09 1.48 -24.07
C GLY A 326 6.12 1.48 -25.59
N VAL A 327 5.67 0.39 -26.24
CA VAL A 327 5.60 0.27 -27.70
C VAL A 327 4.70 1.34 -28.31
N PHE A 328 3.58 1.64 -27.66
CA PHE A 328 2.61 2.65 -28.12
C PHE A 328 2.80 4.02 -27.45
N ALA A 329 3.99 4.33 -26.93
CA ALA A 329 4.28 5.59 -26.23
C ALA A 329 3.99 6.86 -27.07
N SER A 330 4.07 6.77 -28.39
CA SER A 330 3.72 7.86 -29.31
C SER A 330 2.20 8.13 -29.43
N ASN A 331 1.36 7.17 -29.02
CA ASN A 331 -0.10 7.33 -28.99
C ASN A 331 -0.60 7.40 -27.56
N PRO A 332 -0.95 8.59 -27.02
CA PRO A 332 -1.35 8.76 -25.63
C PRO A 332 -2.53 7.87 -25.19
N VAL A 333 -3.50 7.65 -26.09
CA VAL A 333 -4.69 6.85 -25.77
C VAL A 333 -4.30 5.37 -25.57
N LEU A 334 -3.57 4.79 -26.52
CA LEU A 334 -3.10 3.41 -26.41
C LEU A 334 -2.13 3.24 -25.24
N ALA A 335 -1.23 4.19 -25.03
CA ALA A 335 -0.31 4.17 -23.90
C ALA A 335 -1.06 4.11 -22.56
N ILE A 336 -2.11 4.92 -22.36
CA ILE A 336 -2.92 4.91 -21.14
C ILE A 336 -3.73 3.62 -21.00
N ILE A 337 -4.31 3.10 -22.07
CA ILE A 337 -5.04 1.81 -22.03
C ILE A 337 -4.12 0.69 -21.55
N PHE A 338 -2.94 0.56 -22.15
CA PHE A 338 -1.99 -0.48 -21.76
C PHE A 338 -1.32 -0.22 -20.41
N LEU A 339 -1.10 1.04 -20.05
CA LEU A 339 -0.62 1.40 -18.71
C LEU A 339 -1.67 1.09 -17.64
N SER A 340 -2.97 1.19 -17.98
CA SER A 340 -4.06 0.76 -17.09
C SER A 340 -4.03 -0.75 -16.86
N LEU A 341 -3.74 -1.54 -17.89
CA LEU A 341 -3.53 -2.98 -17.76
C LEU A 341 -2.29 -3.28 -16.90
N GLY A 342 -1.19 -2.52 -17.08
CA GLY A 342 0.00 -2.60 -16.25
C GLY A 342 -0.29 -2.32 -14.77
N THR A 343 -1.03 -1.25 -14.49
CA THR A 343 -1.42 -0.85 -13.13
C THR A 343 -2.36 -1.89 -12.49
N LEU A 344 -3.31 -2.43 -13.25
CA LEU A 344 -4.16 -3.54 -12.81
C LEU A 344 -3.33 -4.78 -12.46
N GLY A 345 -2.36 -5.14 -13.30
CA GLY A 345 -1.49 -6.29 -13.07
C GLY A 345 -0.71 -6.19 -11.74
N VAL A 346 -0.30 -4.99 -11.37
CA VAL A 346 0.42 -4.74 -10.11
C VAL A 346 -0.55 -4.63 -8.93
N ILE A 347 -1.46 -3.65 -8.95
CA ILE A 347 -2.35 -3.35 -7.81
C ILE A 347 -3.39 -4.45 -7.61
N GLY A 348 -3.96 -4.98 -8.68
CA GLY A 348 -4.93 -6.08 -8.61
C GLY A 348 -4.35 -7.40 -8.09
N SER A 349 -3.02 -7.56 -8.09
CA SER A 349 -2.35 -8.71 -7.51
C SER A 349 -2.16 -8.63 -5.99
N MET A 350 -2.30 -7.47 -5.38
CA MET A 350 -2.13 -7.28 -3.94
C MET A 350 -3.06 -8.16 -3.08
N PRO A 351 -4.39 -8.15 -3.29
CA PRO A 351 -5.29 -8.99 -2.50
C PRO A 351 -5.14 -10.49 -2.81
N LEU A 352 -4.60 -10.85 -3.97
CA LEU A 352 -4.28 -12.22 -4.32
C LEU A 352 -3.00 -12.72 -3.62
N PHE A 353 -2.04 -11.81 -3.38
CA PHE A 353 -0.76 -12.12 -2.74
C PHE A 353 -0.89 -12.32 -1.22
N TRP A 354 -1.55 -11.39 -0.50
CA TRP A 354 -1.54 -11.38 0.96
C TRP A 354 -2.10 -12.63 1.66
N PRO A 355 -3.04 -13.40 1.09
CA PRO A 355 -3.41 -14.70 1.64
C PRO A 355 -2.34 -15.80 1.51
N LEU A 356 -1.36 -15.65 0.59
CA LEU A 356 -0.33 -16.67 0.37
C LEU A 356 0.58 -16.89 1.59
N PRO A 357 1.15 -15.84 2.24
CA PRO A 357 1.92 -16.00 3.47
C PRO A 357 1.18 -16.76 4.57
N SER A 358 -0.10 -16.44 4.78
CA SER A 358 -0.92 -17.08 5.82
C SER A 358 -1.24 -18.56 5.53
N ALA A 359 -1.18 -18.99 4.28
CA ALA A 359 -1.38 -20.39 3.91
C ALA A 359 -0.14 -21.28 4.16
N PHE A 360 1.06 -20.66 4.24
CA PHE A 360 2.32 -21.36 4.49
C PHE A 360 2.80 -21.29 5.93
N LEU A 361 2.39 -20.25 6.64
CA LEU A 361 2.88 -19.90 7.96
C LEU A 361 1.73 -19.99 8.95
N ALA A 362 1.92 -20.74 10.03
CA ALA A 362 0.94 -20.89 11.10
C ALA A 362 1.43 -20.21 12.40
N GLY A 363 0.49 -19.84 13.28
CA GLY A 363 0.79 -19.33 14.61
C GLY A 363 1.57 -18.02 14.62
N THR A 364 2.49 -17.87 15.58
CA THR A 364 3.33 -16.68 15.76
C THR A 364 4.34 -16.48 14.62
N ALA A 365 4.78 -17.55 13.95
CA ALA A 365 5.64 -17.50 12.77
C ALA A 365 4.95 -16.82 11.58
N ALA A 366 3.61 -16.91 11.47
CA ALA A 366 2.87 -16.22 10.40
C ALA A 366 2.98 -14.70 10.54
N ALA A 367 2.80 -14.15 11.74
CA ALA A 367 2.90 -12.72 11.98
C ALA A 367 4.32 -12.19 11.70
N ALA A 368 5.34 -12.94 12.13
CA ALA A 368 6.74 -12.61 11.87
C ALA A 368 7.07 -12.69 10.38
N GLY A 369 6.66 -13.76 9.70
CA GLY A 369 6.88 -13.94 8.27
C GLY A 369 6.19 -12.86 7.42
N ILE A 370 4.96 -12.48 7.76
CA ILE A 370 4.26 -11.36 7.12
C ILE A 370 5.05 -10.06 7.32
N GLY A 371 5.57 -9.80 8.53
CA GLY A 371 6.41 -8.64 8.80
C GLY A 371 7.68 -8.61 7.95
N ILE A 372 8.41 -9.75 7.86
CA ILE A 372 9.62 -9.87 7.03
C ILE A 372 9.29 -9.64 5.56
N VAL A 373 8.24 -10.31 5.05
CA VAL A 373 7.79 -10.16 3.66
C VAL A 373 7.45 -8.71 3.36
N ASN A 374 6.75 -8.02 4.26
CA ASN A 374 6.42 -6.61 4.10
C ASN A 374 7.67 -5.72 4.09
N SER A 375 8.55 -5.86 5.09
CA SER A 375 9.76 -5.05 5.22
C SER A 375 10.70 -5.24 4.03
N VAL A 376 11.05 -6.48 3.69
CA VAL A 376 11.95 -6.79 2.56
C VAL A 376 11.31 -6.39 1.23
N GLY A 377 10.02 -6.70 1.06
CA GLY A 377 9.31 -6.34 -0.17
C GLY A 377 9.26 -4.82 -0.39
N ASN A 378 9.03 -4.04 0.66
CA ASN A 378 8.99 -2.57 0.56
C ASN A 378 10.33 -1.94 0.13
N LEU A 379 11.47 -2.64 0.25
CA LEU A 379 12.74 -2.19 -0.37
C LEU A 379 12.64 -2.08 -1.90
N GLY A 380 11.69 -2.77 -2.54
CA GLY A 380 11.34 -2.55 -3.94
C GLY A 380 10.91 -1.11 -4.25
N GLY A 381 10.41 -0.39 -3.24
CA GLY A 381 10.12 1.03 -3.33
C GLY A 381 11.35 1.94 -3.44
N TYR A 382 12.55 1.47 -3.06
CA TYR A 382 13.79 2.13 -3.41
C TYR A 382 14.20 1.86 -4.86
N VAL A 383 14.04 0.62 -5.29
CA VAL A 383 14.45 0.18 -6.64
C VAL A 383 13.54 0.77 -7.72
N GLY A 384 12.21 0.68 -7.55
CA GLY A 384 11.23 1.07 -8.56
C GLY A 384 11.41 2.49 -9.12
N PRO A 385 11.46 3.53 -8.27
CA PRO A 385 11.68 4.91 -8.72
C PRO A 385 13.04 5.14 -9.42
N ASN A 386 14.06 4.34 -9.10
CA ASN A 386 15.40 4.47 -9.68
C ASN A 386 15.55 3.75 -11.03
N ILE A 387 14.67 2.82 -11.39
CA ILE A 387 14.75 2.10 -12.67
C ILE A 387 14.79 3.04 -13.89
N PRO A 388 13.96 4.10 -13.99
CA PRO A 388 14.03 5.00 -15.14
C PRO A 388 15.37 5.73 -15.26
N ILE A 389 16.06 5.96 -14.14
CA ILE A 389 17.40 6.59 -14.15
C ILE A 389 18.45 5.59 -14.61
N TRP A 390 18.42 4.37 -14.06
CA TRP A 390 19.37 3.32 -14.45
C TRP A 390 19.18 2.89 -15.91
N ALA A 391 17.93 2.82 -16.39
CA ALA A 391 17.62 2.49 -17.77
C ALA A 391 18.29 3.44 -18.78
N ARG A 392 18.43 4.73 -18.44
CA ARG A 392 19.09 5.73 -19.30
C ARG A 392 20.58 5.45 -19.54
N HIS A 393 21.24 4.65 -18.69
CA HIS A 393 22.63 4.24 -18.91
C HIS A 393 22.79 3.19 -20.01
N PHE A 394 21.70 2.46 -20.34
CA PHE A 394 21.72 1.36 -21.30
C PHE A 394 20.90 1.67 -22.57
N SER A 395 19.96 2.61 -22.50
CA SER A 395 19.04 2.93 -23.60
C SER A 395 18.63 4.40 -23.56
N SER A 396 18.59 5.01 -24.74
CA SER A 396 17.98 6.35 -24.95
C SER A 396 16.45 6.30 -25.05
N ASP A 397 15.87 5.08 -25.17
CA ASP A 397 14.43 4.91 -25.20
C ASP A 397 13.81 5.21 -23.82
N SER A 398 12.90 6.18 -23.79
CA SER A 398 12.16 6.54 -22.56
C SER A 398 11.28 5.42 -22.04
N SER A 399 10.92 4.44 -22.86
CA SER A 399 10.11 3.28 -22.53
C SER A 399 10.93 2.14 -21.88
N ALA A 400 12.26 2.19 -21.91
CA ALA A 400 13.11 1.13 -21.39
C ALA A 400 12.81 0.78 -19.93
N ALA A 401 12.43 1.77 -19.12
CA ALA A 401 12.02 1.55 -17.72
C ALA A 401 10.80 0.64 -17.60
N LEU A 402 9.81 0.80 -18.48
CA LEU A 402 8.60 -0.03 -18.49
C LEU A 402 8.94 -1.48 -18.85
N TYR A 403 9.86 -1.69 -19.79
CA TYR A 403 10.32 -3.02 -20.18
C TYR A 403 11.09 -3.72 -19.05
N ILE A 404 11.95 -2.99 -18.34
CA ILE A 404 12.68 -3.52 -17.18
C ILE A 404 11.70 -3.91 -16.06
N ILE A 405 10.75 -3.04 -15.73
CA ILE A 405 9.72 -3.32 -14.71
C ILE A 405 8.89 -4.55 -15.13
N ALA A 406 8.49 -4.64 -16.41
CA ALA A 406 7.78 -5.79 -16.94
C ALA A 406 8.59 -7.09 -16.79
N GLY A 407 9.90 -7.07 -17.10
CA GLY A 407 10.79 -8.20 -16.90
C GLY A 407 10.87 -8.64 -15.43
N ILE A 408 10.97 -7.68 -14.51
CA ILE A 408 10.99 -7.95 -13.05
C ILE A 408 9.67 -8.57 -12.60
N LEU A 409 8.53 -8.07 -13.07
CA LEU A 409 7.21 -8.65 -12.78
C LEU A 409 7.09 -10.08 -13.31
N MET A 410 7.64 -10.37 -14.50
CA MET A 410 7.69 -11.73 -15.04
C MET A 410 8.49 -12.68 -14.15
N VAL A 411 9.62 -12.21 -13.57
CA VAL A 411 10.37 -13.01 -12.57
C VAL A 411 9.48 -13.32 -11.36
N GLY A 412 8.74 -12.33 -10.83
CA GLY A 412 7.78 -12.55 -9.75
C GLY A 412 6.68 -13.55 -10.10
N ALA A 413 6.15 -13.49 -11.33
CA ALA A 413 5.15 -14.44 -11.84
C ALA A 413 5.73 -15.87 -11.92
N LEU A 414 6.97 -16.02 -12.44
CA LEU A 414 7.66 -17.31 -12.52
C LEU A 414 7.95 -17.89 -11.13
N LEU A 415 8.46 -17.08 -10.20
CA LEU A 415 8.65 -17.50 -8.81
C LEU A 415 7.34 -18.00 -8.20
N THR A 416 6.24 -17.29 -8.42
CA THR A 416 4.92 -17.72 -7.94
C THR A 416 4.48 -19.02 -8.60
N TYR A 417 4.67 -19.15 -9.91
CA TYR A 417 4.27 -20.35 -10.65
C TYR A 417 5.01 -21.61 -10.20
N PHE A 418 6.32 -21.53 -9.95
CA PHE A 418 7.14 -22.70 -9.62
C PHE A 418 7.15 -23.04 -8.12
N PHE A 419 7.14 -22.02 -7.26
CA PHE A 419 7.36 -22.24 -5.82
C PHE A 419 6.09 -22.21 -4.96
N ILE A 420 4.97 -21.66 -5.48
CA ILE A 420 3.70 -21.65 -4.75
C ILE A 420 2.87 -22.87 -5.15
N PRO A 421 2.47 -23.78 -4.22
CA PRO A 421 1.68 -24.97 -4.55
C PRO A 421 0.29 -24.66 -5.10
N ARG A 422 -0.22 -25.53 -5.97
CA ARG A 422 -1.59 -25.41 -6.54
C ARG A 422 -2.70 -25.58 -5.50
N THR A 423 -2.45 -26.40 -4.48
CA THR A 423 -3.44 -26.89 -3.53
C THR A 423 -3.66 -25.96 -2.33
N LEU A 424 -3.25 -24.69 -2.42
CA LEU A 424 -3.59 -23.68 -1.44
C LEU A 424 -5.09 -23.33 -1.52
N ARG A 425 -5.96 -24.31 -1.18
CA ARG A 425 -7.33 -24.02 -0.82
C ARG A 425 -7.31 -23.26 0.50
N VAL A 426 -7.27 -21.96 0.45
CA VAL A 426 -7.69 -21.15 1.59
C VAL A 426 -9.15 -21.53 1.80
N ARG A 427 -9.44 -22.28 2.87
CA ARG A 427 -10.83 -22.54 3.27
C ARG A 427 -11.44 -21.17 3.57
N VAL A 428 -12.07 -20.59 2.58
CA VAL A 428 -13.06 -19.55 2.80
C VAL A 428 -14.16 -20.28 3.57
N GLY A 429 -14.33 -19.92 4.84
CA GLY A 429 -15.41 -20.48 5.63
C GLY A 429 -16.69 -20.33 4.83
N SER A 430 -17.29 -21.44 4.40
CA SER A 430 -18.60 -21.45 3.82
C SER A 430 -19.52 -20.76 4.81
N VAL A 431 -20.02 -19.61 4.44
CA VAL A 431 -21.22 -19.03 5.00
C VAL A 431 -22.35 -19.81 4.33
N ASP A 432 -22.67 -21.00 4.86
CA ASP A 432 -23.93 -21.67 4.62
C ASP A 432 -24.99 -21.09 5.57
#